data_5c0d6f0105d1df07f1d9cd4fcf15563a
#
_entry.id   5c0d6f0105d1df07f1d9cd4fcf15563a
#
_cell.length_a   1.000
_cell.length_b   1.000
_cell.length_c   1.000
_cell.angle_alpha   90.00
_cell.angle_beta   90.00
_cell.angle_gamma   90.00
#
_symmetry.space_group_name_H-M   'P 1'
#
loop_
_entity.id
_entity.type
_entity.pdbx_description
1 polymer ?
#
loop_
_entity_poly.entity_id
_entity_poly.type
_entity_poly.pdbx_seq_one_letter_code
_entity_poly.pdbx_strand_id
1 'polypeptide(L)'
;MDNLEVWKGLYELELAGLEDTQAISEIRKKIQAQIEKTFWDDANQRWRIIGNSDLYHPTEFYPDGVAQVYPLIYEFPVKEKKKQKILYDQFTERFQWQKLNKKRTGFLWAMTGMAAAQMGDINNLVELVGNYETEYCKKRKYPLYTGEAGWICMECEKLYGLYERKIKTGFILCA
;
A
#
# COMPACT_ATOMS: atom_id res chain seq x y z
N MET A 1 3.03 -6.96 9.83
CA MET A 1 2.34 -6.94 8.52
C MET A 1 1.01 -7.66 8.62
N ASP A 2 0.96 -8.90 9.03
CA ASP A 2 -0.25 -9.75 9.12
C ASP A 2 -1.44 -9.10 9.88
N ASN A 3 -1.14 -8.34 10.93
CA ASN A 3 -2.19 -7.62 11.69
C ASN A 3 -2.92 -6.55 10.85
N LEU A 4 -2.28 -5.95 9.86
CA LEU A 4 -2.93 -5.01 8.93
C LEU A 4 -3.85 -5.73 7.94
N GLU A 5 -3.47 -6.93 7.51
CA GLU A 5 -4.32 -7.79 6.69
C GLU A 5 -5.59 -8.21 7.43
N VAL A 6 -5.44 -8.64 8.68
CA VAL A 6 -6.58 -8.95 9.56
C VAL A 6 -7.48 -7.74 9.76
N TRP A 7 -6.89 -6.56 10.06
CA TRP A 7 -7.63 -5.33 10.21
C TRP A 7 -8.43 -4.99 8.94
N LYS A 8 -7.79 -5.10 7.75
CA LYS A 8 -8.45 -4.83 6.46
C LYS A 8 -9.57 -5.83 6.18
N GLY A 9 -9.35 -7.11 6.43
CA GLY A 9 -10.39 -8.13 6.28
C GLY A 9 -11.63 -7.83 7.14
N LEU A 10 -11.46 -7.44 8.39
CA LEU A 10 -12.56 -7.03 9.26
C LEU A 10 -13.25 -5.75 8.75
N TYR A 11 -12.50 -4.82 8.19
CA TYR A 11 -13.06 -3.61 7.58
C TYR A 11 -13.94 -3.94 6.37
N GLU A 12 -13.50 -4.83 5.50
CA GLU A 12 -14.29 -5.27 4.34
C GLU A 12 -15.55 -6.05 4.76
N LEU A 13 -15.47 -6.88 5.78
CA LEU A 13 -16.64 -7.58 6.34
C LEU A 13 -17.68 -6.59 6.91
N GLU A 14 -17.22 -5.55 7.61
CA GLU A 14 -18.09 -4.48 8.12
C GLU A 14 -18.79 -3.73 6.96
N LEU A 15 -18.05 -3.40 5.89
CA LEU A 15 -18.62 -2.75 4.70
C LEU A 15 -19.61 -3.64 3.95
N ALA A 16 -19.37 -4.93 3.90
CA ALA A 16 -20.24 -5.90 3.24
C ALA A 16 -21.58 -6.10 3.98
N GLY A 17 -21.69 -5.63 5.22
CA GLY A 17 -22.92 -5.74 6.01
C GLY A 17 -23.30 -7.17 6.37
N LEU A 18 -22.32 -8.10 6.37
CA LEU A 18 -22.52 -9.50 6.74
C LEU A 18 -22.53 -9.64 8.27
N GLU A 19 -23.57 -10.25 8.81
CA GLU A 19 -23.75 -10.58 10.23
C GLU A 19 -23.59 -9.40 11.23
N ASP A 20 -23.07 -9.65 12.44
CA ASP A 20 -22.96 -8.66 13.52
C ASP A 20 -21.86 -7.62 13.23
N THR A 21 -22.22 -6.62 12.44
CA THR A 21 -21.32 -5.51 12.04
C THR A 21 -20.83 -4.71 13.26
N GLN A 22 -21.59 -4.63 14.35
CA GLN A 22 -21.18 -3.93 15.56
C GLN A 22 -20.02 -4.65 16.25
N ALA A 23 -20.13 -5.95 16.46
CA ALA A 23 -19.06 -6.74 17.08
C ALA A 23 -17.78 -6.71 16.23
N ILE A 24 -17.91 -6.82 14.91
CA ILE A 24 -16.79 -6.70 13.97
C ILE A 24 -16.11 -5.32 14.09
N SER A 25 -16.88 -4.25 14.11
CA SER A 25 -16.39 -2.87 14.27
C SER A 25 -15.62 -2.67 15.58
N GLU A 26 -16.13 -3.21 16.68
CA GLU A 26 -15.46 -3.12 18.00
C GLU A 26 -14.12 -3.87 18.02
N ILE A 27 -14.08 -5.09 17.45
CA ILE A 27 -12.84 -5.87 17.34
C ILE A 27 -11.83 -5.13 16.46
N ARG A 28 -12.25 -4.62 15.29
CA ARG A 28 -11.41 -3.87 14.36
C ARG A 28 -10.80 -2.64 15.02
N LYS A 29 -11.60 -1.85 15.78
CA LYS A 29 -11.11 -0.68 16.52
C LYS A 29 -10.07 -1.03 17.59
N LYS A 30 -10.25 -2.15 18.29
CA LYS A 30 -9.27 -2.65 19.27
C LYS A 30 -7.95 -3.05 18.59
N ILE A 31 -8.04 -3.76 17.47
CA ILE A 31 -6.86 -4.15 16.66
C ILE A 31 -6.16 -2.90 16.15
N GLN A 32 -6.88 -1.92 15.61
CA GLN A 32 -6.31 -0.65 15.15
C GLN A 32 -5.51 0.06 16.24
N ALA A 33 -6.10 0.24 17.40
CA ALA A 33 -5.42 0.89 18.54
C ALA A 33 -4.16 0.12 18.97
N GLN A 34 -4.23 -1.22 18.93
CA GLN A 34 -3.10 -2.07 19.31
C GLN A 34 -1.98 -2.05 18.25
N ILE A 35 -2.32 -2.01 16.96
CA ILE A 35 -1.33 -1.85 15.87
C ILE A 35 -0.56 -0.54 16.05
N GLU A 36 -1.24 0.58 16.21
CA GLU A 36 -0.60 1.88 16.40
C GLU A 36 0.30 1.89 17.64
N LYS A 37 -0.18 1.36 18.76
CA LYS A 37 0.58 1.32 20.02
C LYS A 37 1.82 0.44 19.95
N THR A 38 1.73 -0.70 19.24
CA THR A 38 2.78 -1.73 19.26
C THR A 38 3.83 -1.50 18.17
N PHE A 39 3.39 -1.08 16.98
CA PHE A 39 4.27 -1.06 15.82
C PHE A 39 4.72 0.35 15.41
N TRP A 40 4.04 1.41 15.84
CA TRP A 40 4.55 2.75 15.58
C TRP A 40 5.69 3.09 16.57
N ASP A 41 6.85 3.42 16.03
CA ASP A 41 8.02 3.89 16.78
C ASP A 41 8.08 5.41 16.68
N ASP A 42 7.58 6.08 17.70
CA ASP A 42 7.53 7.54 17.72
C ASP A 42 8.90 8.20 17.80
N ALA A 43 9.87 7.55 18.48
CA ALA A 43 11.22 8.06 18.61
C ALA A 43 11.97 8.08 17.26
N ASN A 44 11.78 7.04 16.43
CA ASN A 44 12.43 6.89 15.15
C ASN A 44 11.51 7.22 13.96
N GLN A 45 10.25 7.59 14.22
CA GLN A 45 9.25 7.98 13.22
C GLN A 45 9.09 6.94 12.10
N ARG A 46 8.92 5.67 12.49
CA ARG A 46 8.85 4.53 11.56
C ARG A 46 7.92 3.43 12.08
N TRP A 47 7.53 2.53 11.19
CA TRP A 47 6.84 1.31 11.56
C TRP A 47 7.84 0.19 11.88
N ARG A 48 7.67 -0.47 13.03
CA ARG A 48 8.40 -1.68 13.40
C ARG A 48 7.84 -2.88 12.66
N ILE A 49 8.72 -3.81 12.30
CA ILE A 49 8.33 -5.09 11.71
C ILE A 49 7.78 -6.02 12.79
N ILE A 50 8.46 -6.03 13.94
CA ILE A 50 8.12 -6.83 15.12
C ILE A 50 7.93 -5.87 16.29
N GLY A 51 6.82 -6.01 17.02
CA GLY A 51 6.42 -5.05 18.05
C GLY A 51 7.43 -4.81 19.18
N ASN A 52 8.25 -5.80 19.49
CA ASN A 52 9.23 -5.74 20.59
C ASN A 52 10.68 -5.66 20.09
N SER A 53 10.89 -5.35 18.81
CA SER A 53 12.24 -5.28 18.24
C SER A 53 12.50 -3.90 17.67
N ASP A 54 13.68 -3.35 17.98
CA ASP A 54 14.20 -2.14 17.35
C ASP A 54 15.08 -2.44 16.12
N LEU A 55 15.19 -3.72 15.76
CA LEU A 55 15.92 -4.14 14.58
C LEU A 55 15.33 -3.51 13.32
N TYR A 56 16.17 -2.84 12.55
CA TYR A 56 15.78 -2.16 11.33
C TYR A 56 16.93 -2.09 10.34
N HIS A 57 16.71 -2.59 9.15
CA HIS A 57 17.68 -2.58 8.05
C HIS A 57 17.18 -1.67 6.93
N PRO A 58 17.48 -0.36 6.96
CA PRO A 58 16.89 0.61 6.05
C PRO A 58 17.18 0.36 4.56
N THR A 59 18.19 -0.43 4.24
CA THR A 59 18.56 -0.79 2.87
C THR A 59 17.84 -2.02 2.35
N GLU A 60 17.16 -2.76 3.21
CA GLU A 60 16.39 -3.93 2.82
C GLU A 60 14.99 -3.56 2.38
N PHE A 61 14.64 -4.02 1.17
CA PHE A 61 13.30 -3.78 0.63
C PHE A 61 12.23 -4.49 1.44
N TYR A 62 12.44 -5.78 1.73
CA TYR A 62 11.55 -6.60 2.54
C TYR A 62 12.37 -7.26 3.67
N PRO A 63 11.87 -7.26 4.89
CA PRO A 63 10.58 -6.71 5.32
C PRO A 63 10.59 -5.21 5.66
N ASP A 64 11.77 -4.59 5.85
CA ASP A 64 11.91 -3.28 6.49
C ASP A 64 11.31 -2.13 5.67
N GLY A 65 11.66 -2.04 4.40
CA GLY A 65 11.15 -0.99 3.51
C GLY A 65 9.65 -1.12 3.31
N VAL A 66 9.17 -2.32 3.00
CA VAL A 66 7.74 -2.57 2.77
C VAL A 66 6.91 -2.27 4.01
N ALA A 67 7.40 -2.55 5.21
CA ALA A 67 6.70 -2.24 6.46
C ALA A 67 6.33 -0.75 6.58
N GLN A 68 7.16 0.16 6.02
CA GLN A 68 6.92 1.59 6.10
C GLN A 68 5.72 2.05 5.27
N VAL A 69 5.36 1.31 4.23
CA VAL A 69 4.24 1.62 3.32
C VAL A 69 3.06 0.66 3.47
N TYR A 70 3.19 -0.38 4.26
CA TYR A 70 2.13 -1.37 4.47
C TYR A 70 0.80 -0.77 4.96
N PRO A 71 0.80 0.23 5.89
CA PRO A 71 -0.44 0.90 6.25
C PRO A 71 -1.16 1.57 5.08
N LEU A 72 -0.42 2.12 4.12
CA LEU A 72 -1.00 2.71 2.90
C LEU A 72 -1.58 1.64 1.97
N ILE A 73 -0.88 0.51 1.81
CA ILE A 73 -1.32 -0.60 0.98
C ILE A 73 -2.71 -1.09 1.42
N TYR A 74 -2.92 -1.20 2.74
CA TYR A 74 -4.18 -1.67 3.31
C TYR A 74 -5.15 -0.56 3.70
N GLU A 75 -4.89 0.68 3.28
CA GLU A 75 -5.75 1.84 3.57
C GLU A 75 -5.99 2.04 5.09
N PHE A 76 -5.01 1.66 5.90
CA PHE A 76 -5.08 1.79 7.34
C PHE A 76 -5.09 3.28 7.75
N PRO A 77 -6.02 3.71 8.62
CA PRO A 77 -6.17 5.10 9.00
C PRO A 77 -5.05 5.56 9.95
N VAL A 78 -3.92 5.94 9.40
CA VAL A 78 -2.81 6.49 10.18
C VAL A 78 -3.13 7.89 10.70
N LYS A 79 -2.79 8.17 11.97
CA LYS A 79 -3.02 9.48 12.59
C LYS A 79 -2.21 10.60 11.95
N GLU A 80 -0.96 10.31 11.61
CA GLU A 80 0.04 11.27 11.17
C GLU A 80 0.27 11.17 9.64
N LYS A 81 -0.68 11.64 8.84
CA LYS A 81 -0.58 11.59 7.36
C LYS A 81 0.71 12.20 6.81
N LYS A 82 1.22 13.28 7.41
CA LYS A 82 2.48 13.90 6.98
C LYS A 82 3.68 12.98 7.18
N LYS A 83 3.74 12.28 8.31
CA LYS A 83 4.80 11.31 8.60
C LYS A 83 4.74 10.13 7.64
N GLN A 84 3.53 9.63 7.36
CA GLN A 84 3.32 8.55 6.40
C GLN A 84 3.76 8.94 4.99
N LYS A 85 3.55 10.20 4.59
CA LYS A 85 4.07 10.70 3.31
C LYS A 85 5.60 10.70 3.26
N ILE A 86 6.26 11.11 4.32
CA ILE A 86 7.74 11.10 4.40
C ILE A 86 8.26 9.66 4.24
N LEU A 87 7.64 8.68 4.92
CA LEU A 87 8.02 7.27 4.78
C LEU A 87 7.80 6.74 3.36
N TYR A 88 6.69 7.13 2.72
CA TYR A 88 6.41 6.77 1.33
C TYR A 88 7.44 7.37 0.38
N ASP A 89 7.78 8.66 0.53
CA ASP A 89 8.76 9.35 -0.32
C ASP A 89 10.15 8.68 -0.19
N GLN A 90 10.59 8.40 1.03
CA GLN A 90 11.86 7.69 1.30
C GLN A 90 11.87 6.28 0.72
N PHE A 91 10.78 5.55 0.84
CA PHE A 91 10.62 4.22 0.26
C PHE A 91 10.73 4.27 -1.28
N THR A 92 10.01 5.20 -1.90
CA THR A 92 9.98 5.36 -3.36
C THR A 92 11.34 5.77 -3.91
N GLU A 93 11.99 6.75 -3.31
CA GLU A 93 13.33 7.20 -3.71
C GLU A 93 14.35 6.06 -3.62
N ARG A 94 14.35 5.34 -2.50
CA ARG A 94 15.34 4.29 -2.24
C ARG A 94 15.16 3.07 -3.11
N PHE A 95 13.92 2.61 -3.28
CA PHE A 95 13.69 1.30 -3.86
C PHE A 95 13.22 1.32 -5.32
N GLN A 96 12.74 2.44 -5.82
CA GLN A 96 12.25 2.56 -7.21
C GLN A 96 11.35 1.36 -7.59
N TRP A 97 10.41 1.06 -6.71
CA TRP A 97 9.58 -0.14 -6.72
C TRP A 97 8.73 -0.28 -8.00
N GLN A 98 8.36 0.83 -8.63
CA GLN A 98 7.60 0.87 -9.88
C GLN A 98 8.32 0.21 -11.06
N LYS A 99 9.65 0.02 -10.97
CA LYS A 99 10.46 -0.62 -12.02
C LYS A 99 10.42 -2.15 -12.01
N LEU A 100 9.58 -2.76 -11.17
CA LEU A 100 9.38 -4.22 -11.10
C LEU A 100 10.69 -5.03 -11.00
N ASN A 101 11.55 -4.68 -10.06
CA ASN A 101 12.85 -5.34 -9.93
C ASN A 101 12.75 -6.69 -9.20
N LYS A 102 12.57 -7.78 -9.95
CA LYS A 102 12.51 -9.16 -9.42
C LYS A 102 13.75 -9.62 -8.65
N LYS A 103 14.91 -9.02 -8.90
CA LYS A 103 16.17 -9.46 -8.28
C LYS A 103 16.20 -9.23 -6.76
N ARG A 104 15.29 -8.41 -6.23
CA ARG A 104 15.27 -8.10 -4.79
C ARG A 104 14.78 -9.25 -3.91
N THR A 105 13.64 -9.86 -4.30
CA THR A 105 12.92 -10.80 -3.42
C THR A 105 12.30 -11.98 -4.15
N GLY A 106 12.42 -12.07 -5.46
CA GLY A 106 11.73 -13.06 -6.29
C GLY A 106 10.27 -12.72 -6.61
N PHE A 107 9.65 -11.76 -5.91
CA PHE A 107 8.32 -11.24 -6.17
C PHE A 107 8.39 -9.85 -6.78
N LEU A 108 7.30 -9.43 -7.41
CA LEU A 108 7.20 -8.09 -8.02
C LEU A 108 6.75 -7.03 -7.03
N TRP A 109 6.02 -7.44 -6.00
CA TRP A 109 5.43 -6.53 -5.01
C TRP A 109 4.51 -5.49 -5.64
N ALA A 110 3.65 -5.93 -6.58
CA ALA A 110 2.67 -5.07 -7.23
C ALA A 110 1.85 -4.28 -6.21
N MET A 111 1.47 -4.90 -5.10
CA MET A 111 0.72 -4.25 -4.02
C MET A 111 1.27 -2.89 -3.56
N THR A 112 2.55 -2.59 -3.82
CA THR A 112 3.14 -1.27 -3.49
C THR A 112 2.51 -0.12 -4.28
N GLY A 113 1.91 -0.39 -5.42
CA GLY A 113 1.14 0.59 -6.19
C GLY A 113 -0.09 1.10 -5.46
N MET A 114 -0.67 0.31 -4.56
CA MET A 114 -1.76 0.79 -3.69
C MET A 114 -1.29 1.92 -2.77
N ALA A 115 -0.06 1.88 -2.28
CA ALA A 115 0.50 2.98 -1.50
C ALA A 115 0.61 4.27 -2.35
N ALA A 116 1.02 4.16 -3.62
CA ALA A 116 1.02 5.28 -4.55
C ALA A 116 -0.39 5.83 -4.79
N ALA A 117 -1.36 4.96 -4.99
CA ALA A 117 -2.76 5.36 -5.15
C ALA A 117 -3.27 6.15 -3.94
N GLN A 118 -2.96 5.72 -2.71
CA GLN A 118 -3.32 6.42 -1.48
C GLN A 118 -2.64 7.78 -1.35
N MET A 119 -1.42 7.91 -1.84
CA MET A 119 -0.68 9.18 -1.84
C MET A 119 -1.04 10.09 -3.03
N GLY A 120 -1.86 9.63 -3.97
CA GLY A 120 -2.19 10.36 -5.19
C GLY A 120 -1.00 10.48 -6.15
N ASP A 121 -0.01 9.59 -6.03
CA ASP A 121 1.18 9.57 -6.88
C ASP A 121 0.88 8.86 -8.21
N ILE A 122 0.19 9.58 -9.08
CA ILE A 122 -0.24 9.09 -10.40
C ILE A 122 0.97 8.68 -11.25
N ASN A 123 2.07 9.41 -11.18
CA ASN A 123 3.22 9.17 -12.05
C ASN A 123 3.86 7.80 -11.79
N ASN A 124 4.16 7.49 -10.54
CA ASN A 124 4.73 6.20 -10.18
C ASN A 124 3.73 5.05 -10.40
N LEU A 125 2.43 5.29 -10.20
CA LEU A 125 1.41 4.28 -10.46
C LEU A 125 1.27 3.97 -11.96
N VAL A 126 1.30 4.99 -12.84
CA VAL A 126 1.32 4.82 -14.30
C VAL A 126 2.57 4.07 -14.75
N GLU A 127 3.74 4.40 -14.19
CA GLU A 127 4.98 3.70 -14.51
C GLU A 127 4.91 2.23 -14.12
N LEU A 128 4.38 1.90 -12.94
CA LEU A 128 4.19 0.52 -12.50
C LEU A 128 3.29 -0.26 -13.45
N VAL A 129 2.09 0.26 -13.73
CA VAL A 129 1.11 -0.40 -14.61
C VAL A 129 1.68 -0.58 -16.03
N GLY A 130 2.36 0.44 -16.57
CA GLY A 130 3.00 0.37 -17.89
C GLY A 130 4.14 -0.65 -17.95
N ASN A 131 4.95 -0.75 -16.91
CA ASN A 131 5.99 -1.77 -16.80
C ASN A 131 5.38 -3.17 -16.70
N TYR A 132 4.29 -3.31 -15.97
CA TYR A 132 3.57 -4.57 -15.84
C TYR A 132 2.97 -5.02 -17.17
N GLU A 133 2.28 -4.12 -17.88
CA GLU A 133 1.76 -4.36 -19.23
C GLU A 133 2.88 -4.83 -20.16
N THR A 134 4.02 -4.14 -20.13
CA THR A 134 5.16 -4.46 -20.99
C THR A 134 5.72 -5.85 -20.69
N GLU A 135 5.97 -6.16 -19.44
CA GLU A 135 6.65 -7.40 -19.04
C GLU A 135 5.73 -8.63 -19.14
N TYR A 136 4.47 -8.50 -18.79
CA TYR A 136 3.55 -9.63 -18.69
C TYR A 136 2.55 -9.73 -19.85
N CYS A 137 1.98 -8.62 -20.31
CA CYS A 137 1.03 -8.69 -21.42
C CYS A 137 1.75 -8.76 -22.77
N LYS A 138 2.75 -7.91 -23.00
CA LYS A 138 3.47 -7.84 -24.28
C LYS A 138 4.58 -8.90 -24.39
N LYS A 139 5.49 -8.97 -23.40
CA LYS A 139 6.61 -9.92 -23.43
C LYS A 139 6.28 -11.31 -22.91
N ARG A 140 5.09 -11.50 -22.32
CA ARG A 140 4.60 -12.78 -21.79
C ARG A 140 5.58 -13.47 -20.85
N LYS A 141 6.20 -12.71 -19.95
CA LYS A 141 7.11 -13.26 -18.96
C LYS A 141 6.34 -13.95 -17.85
N TYR A 142 6.32 -15.25 -17.85
CA TYR A 142 5.69 -16.09 -16.83
C TYR A 142 6.76 -16.72 -15.91
N PRO A 143 6.39 -17.16 -14.69
CA PRO A 143 5.04 -17.11 -14.14
C PRO A 143 4.62 -15.73 -13.60
N LEU A 144 3.31 -15.47 -13.65
CA LEU A 144 2.65 -14.39 -12.94
C LEU A 144 1.79 -14.98 -11.83
N TYR A 145 2.02 -14.55 -10.60
CA TYR A 145 1.20 -15.01 -9.47
C TYR A 145 -0.18 -14.33 -9.49
N THR A 146 -1.22 -15.11 -9.19
CA THR A 146 -2.61 -14.61 -9.17
C THR A 146 -2.79 -13.42 -8.24
N GLY A 147 -2.13 -13.44 -7.06
CA GLY A 147 -2.16 -12.30 -6.13
C GLY A 147 -1.58 -11.01 -6.73
N GLU A 148 -0.46 -11.11 -7.46
CA GLU A 148 0.13 -9.96 -8.14
C GLU A 148 -0.82 -9.40 -9.21
N ALA A 149 -1.45 -10.27 -10.00
CA ALA A 149 -2.44 -9.85 -11.00
C ALA A 149 -3.64 -9.16 -10.35
N GLY A 150 -4.11 -9.67 -9.22
CA GLY A 150 -5.20 -9.06 -8.45
C GLY A 150 -4.86 -7.64 -7.99
N TRP A 151 -3.66 -7.43 -7.45
CA TRP A 151 -3.20 -6.10 -7.05
C TRP A 151 -3.16 -5.13 -8.23
N ILE A 152 -2.62 -5.54 -9.38
CA ILE A 152 -2.61 -4.69 -10.59
C ILE A 152 -4.02 -4.32 -11.05
N CYS A 153 -4.98 -5.23 -10.99
CA CYS A 153 -6.37 -4.89 -11.31
C CYS A 153 -6.93 -3.80 -10.38
N MET A 154 -6.70 -3.92 -9.08
CA MET A 154 -7.11 -2.90 -8.10
C MET A 154 -6.43 -1.56 -8.35
N GLU A 155 -5.16 -1.57 -8.70
CA GLU A 155 -4.38 -0.37 -9.03
C GLU A 155 -4.87 0.33 -10.28
N CYS A 156 -5.25 -0.42 -11.32
CA CYS A 156 -5.87 0.13 -12.52
C CYS A 156 -7.19 0.84 -12.19
N GLU A 157 -8.01 0.24 -11.33
CA GLU A 157 -9.25 0.87 -10.84
C GLU A 157 -8.99 2.18 -10.09
N LYS A 158 -8.03 2.15 -9.15
CA LYS A 158 -7.63 3.36 -8.40
C LYS A 158 -7.07 4.43 -9.33
N LEU A 159 -6.23 4.05 -10.28
CA LEU A 159 -5.65 4.97 -11.27
C LEU A 159 -6.73 5.64 -12.11
N TYR A 160 -7.71 4.87 -12.60
CA TYR A 160 -8.85 5.42 -13.32
C TYR A 160 -9.60 6.46 -12.49
N GLY A 161 -9.94 6.16 -11.24
CA GLY A 161 -10.60 7.10 -10.33
C GLY A 161 -9.77 8.36 -10.02
N LEU A 162 -8.43 8.27 -9.99
CA LEU A 162 -7.55 9.43 -9.83
C LEU A 162 -7.58 10.34 -11.06
N TYR A 163 -7.56 9.76 -12.27
CA TYR A 163 -7.68 10.52 -13.52
C TYR A 163 -9.02 11.22 -13.64
N GLU A 164 -10.12 10.54 -13.35
CA GLU A 164 -11.45 11.18 -13.38
C GLU A 164 -11.54 12.39 -12.45
N ARG A 165 -11.02 12.28 -11.23
CA ARG A 165 -10.99 13.41 -10.29
C ARG A 165 -10.15 14.57 -10.82
N LYS A 166 -8.99 14.28 -11.40
CA LYS A 166 -8.10 15.30 -11.95
C LYS A 166 -8.75 16.04 -13.13
N ILE A 167 -9.46 15.33 -14.00
CA ILE A 167 -10.21 15.92 -15.10
C ILE A 167 -11.33 16.82 -14.56
N LYS A 168 -12.14 16.32 -13.63
CA LYS A 168 -13.24 17.10 -13.02
C LYS A 168 -12.75 18.37 -12.33
N THR A 169 -11.64 18.30 -11.59
CA THR A 169 -11.05 19.49 -10.94
C THR A 169 -10.37 20.44 -11.93
N GLY A 170 -9.79 19.94 -13.01
CA GLY A 170 -9.19 20.75 -14.07
C GLY A 170 -10.23 21.52 -14.90
N PHE A 171 -11.40 20.94 -15.14
CA PHE A 171 -12.51 21.62 -15.82
C PHE A 171 -13.13 22.77 -15.00
N ILE A 172 -13.05 22.72 -13.68
CA ILE A 172 -13.53 23.81 -12.79
C ILE A 172 -12.58 25.03 -12.83
N LEU A 173 -11.31 24.83 -13.20
CA LEU A 173 -10.32 25.92 -13.28
C LEU A 173 -10.29 26.61 -14.66
N CYS A 174 -10.98 26.07 -15.64
CA CYS A 174 -11.06 26.63 -17.02
C CYS A 174 -12.44 27.19 -17.38
N ALA A 175 -13.40 27.20 -16.45
CA ALA A 175 -14.73 27.80 -16.59
C ALA A 175 -14.84 29.05 -15.70
#